data_f5a274c063d99abd37da62870434125e
#
_entry.id   f5a274c063d99abd37da62870434125e
#
_cell.length_a   1.000
_cell.length_b   1.000
_cell.length_c   1.000
_cell.angle_alpha   90.00
_cell.angle_beta   90.00
_cell.angle_gamma   90.00
#
_symmetry.space_group_name_H-M   'P 1'
#
loop_
_entity.id
_entity.type
_entity.pdbx_description
1 polymer ?
#
loop_
_entity_poly.entity_id
_entity_poly.type
_entity_poly.pdbx_seq_one_letter_code
_entity_poly.pdbx_strand_id
1 'polypeptide(L)' 'MIPQDRLINYASNFLESEIKNIENLLKDEAVNDVGKELLSKLLKEYKHDLEVIEREAV' A
#
# COMPACT_ATOMS: atom_id res chain seq x y z
N MET A 1 1.19 8.55 -24.66
CA MET A 1 0.87 9.03 -23.28
C MET A 1 -0.17 8.11 -22.65
N ILE A 2 0.06 7.70 -21.41
CA ILE A 2 -0.90 6.84 -20.71
C ILE A 2 -2.02 7.71 -20.16
N PRO A 3 -3.30 7.34 -20.43
CA PRO A 3 -4.43 8.08 -19.86
C PRO A 3 -4.37 8.11 -18.32
N GLN A 4 -4.84 9.21 -17.74
CA GLN A 4 -4.83 9.40 -16.29
C GLN A 4 -5.59 8.27 -15.56
N ASP A 5 -6.70 7.82 -16.14
CA ASP A 5 -7.49 6.72 -15.56
C ASP A 5 -6.67 5.44 -15.39
N ARG A 6 -5.83 5.12 -16.39
CA ARG A 6 -4.96 3.96 -16.32
C ARG A 6 -3.88 4.14 -15.25
N LEU A 7 -3.31 5.34 -15.17
CA LEU A 7 -2.30 5.62 -14.14
C LEU A 7 -2.88 5.44 -12.74
N ILE A 8 -4.09 5.93 -12.52
CA ILE A 8 -4.79 5.77 -11.26
C ILE A 8 -5.02 4.29 -10.96
N ASN A 9 -5.48 3.51 -11.94
CA ASN A 9 -5.71 2.09 -11.78
C ASN A 9 -4.41 1.33 -11.47
N TYR A 10 -3.33 1.65 -12.18
CA TYR A 10 -2.04 1.01 -11.93
C TYR A 10 -1.53 1.34 -10.53
N ALA A 11 -1.63 2.59 -10.11
CA ALA A 11 -1.21 3.01 -8.79
C ALA A 11 -2.05 2.35 -7.70
N SER A 12 -3.36 2.30 -7.87
CA SER A 12 -4.27 1.65 -6.92
C SER A 12 -3.97 0.16 -6.79
N ASN A 13 -3.78 -0.52 -7.91
CA ASN A 13 -3.46 -1.95 -7.92
C ASN A 13 -2.13 -2.22 -7.25
N PHE A 14 -1.13 -1.39 -7.52
CA PHE A 14 0.18 -1.50 -6.88
C PHE A 14 0.05 -1.35 -5.36
N LEU A 15 -0.64 -0.32 -4.90
CA LEU A 15 -0.80 -0.06 -3.48
C LEU A 15 -1.59 -1.17 -2.79
N GLU A 16 -2.67 -1.65 -3.38
CA GLU A 16 -3.46 -2.75 -2.83
C GLU A 16 -2.63 -4.01 -2.68
N SER A 17 -1.80 -4.33 -3.69
CA SER A 17 -0.92 -5.48 -3.67
C SER A 17 0.13 -5.35 -2.57
N GLU A 18 0.75 -4.18 -2.43
CA GLU A 18 1.74 -3.93 -1.41
C GLU A 18 1.14 -3.97 0.00
N ILE A 19 -0.06 -3.45 0.17
CA ILE A 19 -0.77 -3.50 1.45
C ILE A 19 -0.97 -4.96 1.88
N LYS A 20 -1.43 -5.82 0.97
CA LYS A 20 -1.60 -7.25 1.26
C LYS A 20 -0.28 -7.90 1.63
N ASN A 21 0.78 -7.59 0.90
CA ASN A 21 2.10 -8.15 1.18
C ASN A 21 2.59 -7.75 2.58
N ILE A 22 2.42 -6.49 2.93
CA ILE A 22 2.82 -5.98 4.24
C ILE A 22 2.00 -6.63 5.35
N GLU A 23 0.69 -6.76 5.15
CA GLU A 23 -0.18 -7.41 6.13
C GLU A 23 0.24 -8.86 6.36
N ASN A 24 0.62 -9.57 5.30
CA ASN A 24 1.13 -10.94 5.42
C ASN A 24 2.46 -10.99 6.17
N LEU A 25 3.37 -10.05 5.88
CA LEU A 25 4.65 -9.97 6.57
C LEU A 25 4.48 -9.67 8.07
N LEU A 26 3.49 -8.85 8.43
CA LEU A 26 3.20 -8.55 9.83
C LEU A 26 2.72 -9.77 10.62
N LYS A 27 2.19 -10.78 9.94
CA LYS A 27 1.76 -12.04 10.55
C LYS A 27 2.89 -13.06 10.65
N ASP A 28 4.02 -12.80 9.98
CA ASP A 28 5.16 -13.72 9.95
C ASP A 28 5.97 -13.62 11.25
N GLU A 29 6.08 -14.73 11.95
CA GLU A 29 6.81 -14.79 13.21
C GLU A 29 8.31 -14.55 13.04
N ALA A 30 8.84 -14.76 11.85
CA ALA A 30 10.25 -14.53 11.55
C ALA A 30 10.61 -13.04 11.51
N VAL A 31 9.62 -12.15 11.37
CA VAL A 31 9.84 -10.71 11.37
C VAL A 31 9.93 -10.23 12.81
N ASN A 32 11.03 -9.58 13.17
CA ASN A 32 11.24 -9.08 14.53
C ASN A 32 10.44 -7.80 14.80
N ASP A 33 10.48 -7.32 16.04
CA ASP A 33 9.70 -6.16 16.47
C ASP A 33 10.06 -4.88 15.72
N VAL A 34 11.35 -4.68 15.44
CA VAL A 34 11.79 -3.50 14.66
C VAL A 34 11.23 -3.56 13.25
N GLY A 35 11.29 -4.74 12.63
CA GLY A 35 10.73 -4.95 11.30
C GLY A 35 9.22 -4.71 11.28
N LYS A 36 8.51 -5.19 12.29
CA LYS A 36 7.06 -4.99 12.39
C LYS A 36 6.71 -3.52 12.55
N GLU A 37 7.49 -2.78 13.33
CA GLU A 37 7.27 -1.35 13.50
C GLU A 37 7.43 -0.60 12.18
N LEU A 38 8.50 -0.90 11.43
CA LEU A 38 8.75 -0.28 10.15
C LEU A 38 7.67 -0.62 9.13
N LEU A 39 7.26 -1.90 9.09
CA LEU A 39 6.19 -2.35 8.19
C LEU A 39 4.85 -1.68 8.54
N SER A 40 4.56 -1.49 9.83
CA SER A 40 3.33 -0.83 10.26
C SER A 40 3.30 0.63 9.81
N LYS A 41 4.42 1.34 9.85
CA LYS A 41 4.52 2.70 9.36
C LYS A 41 4.28 2.76 7.85
N LEU A 42 4.92 1.85 7.12
CA LEU A 42 4.78 1.77 5.68
C LEU A 42 3.34 1.45 5.29
N LEU A 43 2.70 0.55 6.03
CA LEU A 43 1.31 0.19 5.80
C LEU A 43 0.39 1.41 5.94
N LYS A 44 0.59 2.23 6.96
CA LYS A 44 -0.19 3.46 7.14
C LYS A 44 0.00 4.42 5.97
N GLU A 45 1.24 4.57 5.50
CA GLU A 45 1.53 5.45 4.37
C GLU A 45 0.84 4.97 3.10
N TYR A 46 0.93 3.67 2.80
CA TYR A 46 0.30 3.11 1.61
C TYR A 46 -1.22 3.20 1.67
N LYS A 47 -1.82 2.94 2.83
CA LYS A 47 -3.26 3.08 3.00
C LYS A 47 -3.71 4.53 2.81
N HIS A 48 -2.93 5.47 3.32
CA HIS A 48 -3.22 6.89 3.14
C HIS A 48 -3.11 7.28 1.66
N ASP A 49 -2.05 6.83 0.99
CA ASP A 49 -1.85 7.11 -0.43
C ASP A 49 -2.99 6.55 -1.28
N LEU A 50 -3.42 5.33 -0.98
CA LEU A 50 -4.54 4.70 -1.68
C LEU A 50 -5.83 5.51 -1.48
N GLU A 51 -6.08 5.97 -0.27
CA GLU A 51 -7.24 6.80 0.04
C GLU A 51 -7.22 8.11 -0.76
N VAL A 52 -6.04 8.75 -0.84
CA VAL A 52 -5.88 9.98 -1.62
C VAL A 52 -6.15 9.73 -3.10
N ILE A 53 -5.62 8.65 -3.65
CA ILE A 53 -5.82 8.29 -5.06
C ILE A 53 -7.29 8.04 -5.35
N GLU A 54 -7.97 7.29 -4.50
CA GLU A 54 -9.39 7.00 -4.66
C GLU A 54 -10.23 8.26 -4.60
N ARG A 55 -9.85 9.20 -3.73
CA ARG A 55 -10.52 10.47 -3.59
C ARG A 55 -10.35 11.34 -4.83
N GLU A 56 -9.15 11.32 -5.41
CA GLU A 56 -8.83 12.12 -6.61
C GLU A 56 -9.42 11.50 -7.88
N ALA A 57 -9.78 10.23 -7.86
CA ALA A 57 -10.30 9.51 -9.01
C ALA A 57 -11.78 9.80 -9.31
N VAL A 58 -12.44 10.55 -8.48
CA VAL A 58 -13.88 10.84 -8.63
C VAL A 58 -14.14 11.97 -9.63
#